data_a29b31538c24fbe60c0f1db8bf8167cb
#
_entry.id   a29b31538c24fbe60c0f1db8bf8167cb
#
_cell.length_a   1.000
_cell.length_b   1.000
_cell.length_c   1.000
_cell.angle_alpha   90.00
_cell.angle_beta   90.00
_cell.angle_gamma   90.00
#
_symmetry.space_group_name_H-M   'P 1'
#
loop_
_entity.id
_entity.type
_entity.pdbx_description
1 polymer ?
#
loop_
_entity_poly.entity_id
_entity_poly.type
_entity_poly.pdbx_seq_one_letter_code
_entity_poly.pdbx_strand_id
1 'polypeptide(L)'
;MNEGYNLESISRGRNNNLNLIRFIAALMVILGHSYVATTAGKEHEFMCIITQNQLDFGGLAVSIFFVYGGFLICKSMHRLENAKYYFKARIIRIFPPLIFVTFVMAFIVGPIVTELSIDSYFTSVGTYKYLLNSFMILVHDLPGVFLENMQTAVNGPLWTLPVEFLCYIACYIMYKMGLLDKKNAKYTVIPVVVIYIISYKILGVVPLLREALRPAVLFYVGMLYYVYREDIVIDLKGVLICSVLAMISVPLHIMRITIFLFLPYLMMALGL
;
A
#
# COMPACT_ATOMS: atom_id res chain seq x y z
N MET A 1 9.56 31.20 -16.18
CA MET A 1 8.37 30.48 -15.62
C MET A 1 8.45 29.07 -16.16
N ASN A 2 8.68 28.07 -15.31
CA ASN A 2 8.68 26.68 -15.77
C ASN A 2 7.23 26.34 -16.16
N GLU A 3 6.99 26.12 -17.44
CA GLU A 3 5.73 25.60 -17.93
C GLU A 3 5.53 24.22 -17.29
N GLY A 4 4.43 24.05 -16.57
CA GLY A 4 4.09 22.77 -15.95
C GLY A 4 3.75 21.73 -17.03
N TYR A 5 4.00 20.46 -16.74
CA TYR A 5 3.64 19.37 -17.65
C TYR A 5 2.29 18.78 -17.28
N ASN A 6 1.45 18.56 -18.28
CA ASN A 6 0.19 17.85 -18.09
C ASN A 6 0.47 16.38 -17.72
N LEU A 7 -0.21 15.86 -16.70
CA LEU A 7 0.00 14.51 -16.19
C LEU A 7 -0.24 13.43 -17.26
N GLU A 8 -1.17 13.64 -18.18
CA GLU A 8 -1.39 12.75 -19.33
C GLU A 8 -0.14 12.63 -20.18
N SER A 9 0.53 13.75 -20.50
CA SER A 9 1.71 13.77 -21.38
C SER A 9 2.89 13.01 -20.79
N ILE A 10 3.17 13.20 -19.49
CA ILE A 10 4.29 12.53 -18.80
C ILE A 10 4.00 11.05 -18.50
N SER A 11 2.72 10.68 -18.37
CA SER A 11 2.34 9.29 -18.08
C SER A 11 2.33 8.35 -19.28
N ARG A 12 2.48 8.86 -20.52
CA ARG A 12 2.43 8.05 -21.76
C ARG A 12 3.69 7.23 -22.00
N GLY A 13 4.83 7.69 -21.51
CA GLY A 13 6.14 7.07 -21.78
C GLY A 13 6.46 5.85 -20.92
N ARG A 14 7.54 5.14 -21.30
CA ARG A 14 8.21 4.14 -20.44
C ARG A 14 9.40 4.75 -19.68
N ASN A 15 9.79 5.96 -20.04
CA ASN A 15 10.90 6.66 -19.41
C ASN A 15 10.39 7.39 -18.15
N ASN A 16 10.30 6.65 -17.06
CA ASN A 16 9.78 7.13 -15.78
C ASN A 16 10.52 6.46 -14.62
N ASN A 17 10.43 7.07 -13.45
CA ASN A 17 11.10 6.62 -12.22
C ASN A 17 10.23 5.67 -11.36
N LEU A 18 9.08 5.20 -11.86
CA LEU A 18 8.13 4.38 -11.09
C LEU A 18 8.79 3.13 -10.48
N ASN A 19 9.65 2.44 -11.24
CA ASN A 19 10.33 1.25 -10.74
C ASN A 19 11.35 1.59 -9.66
N LEU A 20 12.08 2.69 -9.80
CA LEU A 20 13.03 3.18 -8.79
C LEU A 20 12.30 3.52 -7.48
N ILE A 21 11.21 4.29 -7.56
CA ILE A 21 10.46 4.67 -6.36
C ILE A 21 9.83 3.45 -5.68
N ARG A 22 9.33 2.50 -6.44
CA ARG A 22 8.80 1.24 -5.89
C ARG A 22 9.90 0.40 -5.22
N PHE A 23 11.10 0.40 -5.78
CA PHE A 23 12.26 -0.25 -5.17
C PHE A 23 12.64 0.44 -3.85
N ILE A 24 12.72 1.77 -3.84
CA ILE A 24 12.97 2.55 -2.61
C ILE A 24 11.89 2.27 -1.58
N ALA A 25 10.61 2.28 -1.97
CA ALA A 25 9.51 1.96 -1.07
C ALA A 25 9.61 0.53 -0.50
N ALA A 26 10.05 -0.45 -1.30
CA ALA A 26 10.30 -1.80 -0.80
C ALA A 26 11.43 -1.85 0.23
N LEU A 27 12.53 -1.10 0.02
CA LEU A 27 13.60 -0.95 1.02
C LEU A 27 13.10 -0.29 2.30
N MET A 28 12.23 0.72 2.20
CA MET A 28 11.61 1.36 3.36
C MET A 28 10.74 0.37 4.16
N VAL A 29 10.04 -0.57 3.51
CA VAL A 29 9.31 -1.65 4.20
C VAL A 29 10.27 -2.51 5.01
N ILE A 30 11.39 -2.93 4.41
CA ILE A 30 12.40 -3.75 5.09
C ILE A 30 12.98 -3.00 6.29
N LEU A 31 13.37 -1.74 6.11
CA LEU A 31 13.90 -0.90 7.18
C LEU A 31 12.88 -0.72 8.31
N GLY A 32 11.62 -0.35 8.01
CA GLY A 32 10.59 -0.18 9.02
C GLY A 32 10.32 -1.46 9.82
N HIS A 33 10.29 -2.62 9.15
CA HIS A 33 10.12 -3.90 9.82
C HIS A 33 11.35 -4.32 10.64
N SER A 34 12.56 -3.94 10.26
CA SER A 34 13.75 -4.23 11.06
C SER A 34 13.71 -3.54 12.43
N TYR A 35 13.21 -2.29 12.51
CA TYR A 35 13.00 -1.60 13.77
C TYR A 35 11.97 -2.30 14.67
N VAL A 36 10.91 -2.82 14.08
CA VAL A 36 9.85 -3.50 14.82
C VAL A 36 10.28 -4.90 15.28
N ALA A 37 11.11 -5.59 14.49
CA ALA A 37 11.62 -6.92 14.81
C ALA A 37 12.72 -6.90 15.88
N THR A 38 13.41 -5.77 16.03
CA THR A 38 14.46 -5.59 17.04
C THR A 38 13.90 -4.96 18.31
N THR A 39 14.72 -4.87 19.36
CA THR A 39 14.39 -4.20 20.63
C THR A 39 14.33 -2.68 20.53
N ALA A 40 14.67 -2.11 19.36
CA ALA A 40 14.72 -0.65 19.16
C ALA A 40 13.34 0.02 19.21
N GLY A 41 12.26 -0.71 18.79
CA GLY A 41 10.92 -0.15 18.73
C GLY A 41 10.71 0.85 17.58
N LYS A 42 9.47 1.16 17.24
CA LYS A 42 9.15 2.12 16.17
C LYS A 42 9.52 3.56 16.49
N GLU A 43 9.53 3.94 17.75
CA GLU A 43 9.82 5.29 18.23
C GLU A 43 11.24 5.76 17.89
N HIS A 44 12.16 4.83 17.67
CA HIS A 44 13.54 5.11 17.26
C HIS A 44 13.72 5.14 15.74
N GLU A 45 12.68 4.85 14.98
CA GLU A 45 12.71 4.92 13.53
C GLU A 45 12.82 6.38 13.06
N PHE A 46 13.71 6.65 12.11
CA PHE A 46 13.97 7.99 11.60
C PHE A 46 12.70 8.74 11.15
N MET A 47 11.79 8.05 10.40
CA MET A 47 10.55 8.67 9.99
C MET A 47 9.64 8.99 11.17
N CYS A 48 9.55 8.12 12.18
CA CYS A 48 8.79 8.40 13.39
C CYS A 48 9.35 9.63 14.14
N ILE A 49 10.68 9.75 14.23
CA ILE A 49 11.33 10.91 14.88
C ILE A 49 10.97 12.20 14.15
N ILE A 50 11.22 12.28 12.84
CA ILE A 50 11.00 13.52 12.07
C ILE A 50 9.52 13.88 11.90
N THR A 51 8.62 12.90 11.95
CA THR A 51 7.18 13.11 11.82
C THR A 51 6.44 13.12 13.17
N GLN A 52 7.18 13.10 14.29
CA GLN A 52 6.60 13.06 15.63
C GLN A 52 5.60 11.90 15.81
N ASN A 53 5.98 10.70 15.38
CA ASN A 53 5.19 9.46 15.41
C ASN A 53 3.88 9.50 14.58
N GLN A 54 3.79 10.41 13.60
CA GLN A 54 2.62 10.45 12.72
C GLN A 54 2.73 9.49 11.53
N LEU A 55 3.96 9.15 11.11
CA LEU A 55 4.24 8.29 9.96
C LEU A 55 5.52 7.50 10.19
N ASP A 56 5.50 6.21 9.89
CA ASP A 56 6.65 5.31 9.88
C ASP A 56 7.06 4.96 8.44
N PHE A 57 8.25 4.37 8.25
CA PHE A 57 8.72 3.94 6.93
C PHE A 57 7.76 2.96 6.26
N GLY A 58 7.25 1.99 7.02
CA GLY A 58 6.28 1.01 6.52
C GLY A 58 5.00 1.69 6.03
N GLY A 59 4.44 2.59 6.83
CA GLY A 59 3.23 3.34 6.50
C GLY A 59 3.40 4.27 5.29
N LEU A 60 4.56 4.94 5.16
CA LEU A 60 4.87 5.75 4.00
C LEU A 60 5.03 4.90 2.73
N ALA A 61 5.78 3.79 2.83
CA ALA A 61 5.98 2.87 1.71
C ALA A 61 4.67 2.28 1.19
N VAL A 62 3.80 1.79 2.09
CA VAL A 62 2.47 1.29 1.73
C VAL A 62 1.65 2.39 1.07
N SER A 63 1.70 3.63 1.59
CA SER A 63 1.01 4.78 1.00
C SER A 63 1.47 5.05 -0.44
N ILE A 64 2.77 5.00 -0.70
CA ILE A 64 3.36 5.14 -2.04
C ILE A 64 2.87 4.02 -2.98
N PHE A 65 2.92 2.76 -2.54
CA PHE A 65 2.46 1.63 -3.34
C PHE A 65 0.99 1.75 -3.73
N PHE A 66 0.14 2.21 -2.80
CA PHE A 66 -1.29 2.32 -3.06
C PHE A 66 -1.64 3.51 -3.95
N VAL A 67 -0.95 4.66 -3.84
CA VAL A 67 -1.12 5.78 -4.79
C VAL A 67 -0.81 5.34 -6.21
N TYR A 68 0.37 4.75 -6.44
CA TYR A 68 0.73 4.26 -7.77
C TYR A 68 -0.14 3.08 -8.21
N GLY A 69 -0.50 2.21 -7.26
CA GLY A 69 -1.43 1.12 -7.50
C GLY A 69 -2.73 1.65 -8.10
N GLY A 70 -3.36 2.63 -7.45
CA GLY A 70 -4.61 3.24 -7.93
C GLY A 70 -4.49 3.82 -9.33
N PHE A 71 -3.45 4.61 -9.57
CA PHE A 71 -3.21 5.22 -10.88
C PHE A 71 -3.03 4.16 -12.00
N LEU A 72 -2.11 3.21 -11.78
CA LEU A 72 -1.76 2.21 -12.80
C LEU A 72 -2.85 1.17 -13.01
N ILE A 73 -3.60 0.81 -11.97
CA ILE A 73 -4.69 -0.15 -12.05
C ILE A 73 -5.89 0.46 -12.78
N CYS A 74 -6.23 1.72 -12.49
CA CYS A 74 -7.26 2.45 -13.21
C CYS A 74 -6.88 2.59 -14.71
N LYS A 75 -5.62 2.97 -15.02
CA LYS A 75 -5.08 2.99 -16.38
C LYS A 75 -5.21 1.64 -17.07
N SER A 76 -4.88 0.56 -16.36
CA SER A 76 -4.99 -0.80 -16.89
C SER A 76 -6.43 -1.22 -17.14
N MET A 77 -7.38 -0.82 -16.28
CA MET A 77 -8.80 -1.13 -16.44
C MET A 77 -9.36 -0.48 -17.70
N HIS A 78 -9.11 0.82 -17.90
CA HIS A 78 -9.55 1.56 -19.08
C HIS A 78 -8.93 1.01 -20.38
N ARG A 79 -7.69 0.49 -20.33
CA ARG A 79 -7.03 -0.10 -21.50
C ARG A 79 -7.57 -1.48 -21.86
N LEU A 80 -7.86 -2.32 -20.84
CA LEU A 80 -8.23 -3.72 -21.06
C LEU A 80 -9.74 -3.89 -21.32
N GLU A 81 -10.58 -3.05 -20.68
CA GLU A 81 -12.06 -3.00 -20.78
C GLU A 81 -12.77 -4.34 -20.51
N ASN A 82 -12.01 -5.41 -20.30
CA ASN A 82 -12.47 -6.78 -20.15
C ASN A 82 -12.07 -7.35 -18.78
N ALA A 83 -13.08 -7.79 -18.01
CA ALA A 83 -12.90 -8.35 -16.68
C ALA A 83 -11.92 -9.53 -16.64
N LYS A 84 -12.04 -10.48 -17.58
CA LYS A 84 -11.21 -11.69 -17.60
C LYS A 84 -9.73 -11.36 -17.72
N TYR A 85 -9.36 -10.48 -18.66
CA TYR A 85 -7.97 -10.08 -18.85
C TYR A 85 -7.47 -9.20 -17.69
N TYR A 86 -8.33 -8.33 -17.18
CA TYR A 86 -8.02 -7.49 -16.02
C TYR A 86 -7.69 -8.34 -14.78
N PHE A 87 -8.57 -9.25 -14.36
CA PHE A 87 -8.34 -10.09 -13.19
C PHE A 87 -7.23 -11.12 -13.42
N LYS A 88 -7.13 -11.73 -14.61
CA LYS A 88 -6.01 -12.63 -14.94
C LYS A 88 -4.65 -11.96 -14.72
N ALA A 89 -4.49 -10.71 -15.18
CA ALA A 89 -3.23 -9.98 -14.98
C ALA A 89 -2.91 -9.71 -13.50
N ARG A 90 -3.94 -9.52 -12.64
CA ARG A 90 -3.76 -9.31 -11.19
C ARG A 90 -3.44 -10.62 -10.48
N ILE A 91 -4.17 -11.69 -10.79
CA ILE A 91 -3.95 -13.02 -10.22
C ILE A 91 -2.53 -13.51 -10.52
N ILE A 92 -2.10 -13.45 -11.78
CA ILE A 92 -0.74 -13.86 -12.16
C ILE A 92 0.34 -13.00 -11.49
N ARG A 93 0.04 -11.75 -11.20
CA ARG A 93 0.98 -10.85 -10.52
C ARG A 93 1.13 -11.16 -9.03
N ILE A 94 0.04 -11.51 -8.33
CA ILE A 94 0.02 -11.63 -6.88
C ILE A 94 0.24 -13.08 -6.43
N PHE A 95 -0.52 -14.03 -6.97
CA PHE A 95 -0.57 -15.38 -6.40
C PHE A 95 0.71 -16.20 -6.58
N PRO A 96 1.39 -16.22 -7.75
CA PRO A 96 2.61 -17.01 -7.88
C PRO A 96 3.72 -16.63 -6.89
N PRO A 97 4.11 -15.34 -6.73
CA PRO A 97 5.10 -14.96 -5.74
C PRO A 97 4.61 -15.16 -4.29
N LEU A 98 3.30 -14.98 -4.03
CA LEU A 98 2.71 -15.21 -2.71
C LEU A 98 2.79 -16.69 -2.32
N ILE A 99 2.39 -17.59 -3.20
CA ILE A 99 2.49 -19.04 -3.00
C ILE A 99 3.95 -19.42 -2.76
N PHE A 100 4.86 -18.95 -3.64
CA PHE A 100 6.28 -19.26 -3.51
C PHE A 100 6.85 -18.82 -2.15
N VAL A 101 6.63 -17.57 -1.75
CA VAL A 101 7.17 -17.07 -0.46
C VAL A 101 6.55 -17.80 0.72
N THR A 102 5.25 -18.13 0.67
CA THR A 102 4.57 -18.86 1.73
C THR A 102 5.19 -20.26 1.92
N PHE A 103 5.45 -20.97 0.82
CA PHE A 103 6.11 -22.28 0.88
C PHE A 103 7.56 -22.19 1.36
N VAL A 104 8.33 -21.23 0.87
CA VAL A 104 9.72 -21.02 1.33
C VAL A 104 9.75 -20.71 2.82
N MET A 105 8.86 -19.87 3.33
CA MET A 105 8.81 -19.57 4.75
C MET A 105 8.41 -20.79 5.59
N ALA A 106 7.38 -21.54 5.18
CA ALA A 106 6.91 -22.69 5.95
C ALA A 106 7.87 -23.90 5.94
N PHE A 107 8.53 -24.18 4.80
CA PHE A 107 9.27 -25.41 4.63
C PHE A 107 10.80 -25.26 4.55
N ILE A 108 11.30 -24.06 4.36
CA ILE A 108 12.74 -23.79 4.31
C ILE A 108 13.16 -22.90 5.48
N VAL A 109 12.62 -21.69 5.59
CA VAL A 109 13.05 -20.73 6.61
C VAL A 109 12.58 -21.17 8.00
N GLY A 110 11.30 -21.54 8.15
CA GLY A 110 10.74 -21.94 9.43
C GLY A 110 11.51 -23.07 10.11
N PRO A 111 11.80 -24.21 9.44
CA PRO A 111 12.60 -25.29 10.03
C PRO A 111 14.04 -24.89 10.42
N ILE A 112 14.62 -23.88 9.76
CA ILE A 112 15.99 -23.42 10.06
C ILE A 112 16.02 -22.54 11.31
N VAL A 113 14.96 -21.74 11.54
CA VAL A 113 14.94 -20.71 12.58
C VAL A 113 14.02 -21.03 13.77
N THR A 114 13.27 -22.14 13.71
CA THR A 114 12.40 -22.56 14.82
C THR A 114 13.22 -23.07 16.02
N GLU A 115 12.74 -22.77 17.22
CA GLU A 115 13.29 -23.33 18.47
C GLU A 115 12.76 -24.74 18.78
N LEU A 116 11.76 -25.20 18.01
CA LEU A 116 11.22 -26.56 18.15
C LEU A 116 12.13 -27.60 17.49
N SER A 117 12.02 -28.86 17.94
CA SER A 117 12.60 -29.96 17.18
C SER A 117 11.93 -30.06 15.80
N ILE A 118 12.65 -30.54 14.80
CA ILE A 118 12.14 -30.68 13.43
C ILE A 118 10.85 -31.50 13.40
N ASP A 119 10.79 -32.60 14.15
CA ASP A 119 9.59 -33.44 14.26
C ASP A 119 8.42 -32.66 14.85
N SER A 120 8.62 -31.88 15.93
CA SER A 120 7.60 -31.06 16.56
C SER A 120 7.12 -29.95 15.63
N TYR A 121 8.02 -29.34 14.85
CA TYR A 121 7.68 -28.32 13.89
C TYR A 121 6.78 -28.86 12.77
N PHE A 122 7.13 -30.00 12.17
CA PHE A 122 6.36 -30.59 11.06
C PHE A 122 5.11 -31.36 11.52
N THR A 123 5.00 -31.75 12.78
CA THR A 123 3.75 -32.30 13.34
C THR A 123 2.79 -31.23 13.81
N SER A 124 3.23 -29.96 13.92
CA SER A 124 2.40 -28.84 14.31
C SER A 124 1.41 -28.46 13.22
N VAL A 125 0.14 -28.35 13.57
CA VAL A 125 -0.93 -27.81 12.69
C VAL A 125 -0.63 -26.38 12.26
N GLY A 126 0.09 -25.59 13.08
CA GLY A 126 0.46 -24.21 12.80
C GLY A 126 1.29 -24.06 11.53
N THR A 127 2.23 -25.01 11.28
CA THR A 127 3.07 -25.03 10.07
C THR A 127 2.22 -25.09 8.80
N TYR A 128 1.20 -25.93 8.79
CA TYR A 128 0.30 -26.09 7.64
C TYR A 128 -0.74 -24.96 7.55
N LYS A 129 -1.21 -24.44 8.69
CA LYS A 129 -2.09 -23.26 8.70
C LYS A 129 -1.43 -22.04 8.04
N TYR A 130 -0.10 -21.90 8.15
CA TYR A 130 0.62 -20.81 7.50
C TYR A 130 0.43 -20.79 5.97
N LEU A 131 0.18 -21.96 5.34
CA LEU A 131 -0.12 -22.05 3.90
C LEU A 131 -1.41 -21.34 3.49
N LEU A 132 -2.31 -21.02 4.42
CA LEU A 132 -3.51 -20.23 4.15
C LEU A 132 -3.16 -18.83 3.64
N ASN A 133 -1.96 -18.32 3.93
CA ASN A 133 -1.47 -17.08 3.34
C ASN A 133 -1.48 -17.12 1.81
N SER A 134 -1.27 -18.30 1.19
CA SER A 134 -1.38 -18.49 -0.26
C SER A 134 -2.76 -18.12 -0.83
N PHE A 135 -3.78 -18.08 0.02
CA PHE A 135 -5.15 -17.68 -0.31
C PHE A 135 -5.54 -16.32 0.29
N MET A 136 -4.55 -15.52 0.71
CA MET A 136 -4.75 -14.22 1.39
C MET A 136 -5.49 -14.32 2.74
N ILE A 137 -5.51 -15.49 3.37
CA ILE A 137 -5.98 -15.69 4.74
C ILE A 137 -4.75 -15.55 5.65
N LEU A 138 -4.70 -14.43 6.39
CA LEU A 138 -3.50 -14.04 7.13
C LEU A 138 -3.25 -14.94 8.33
N VAL A 139 -2.10 -15.60 8.32
CA VAL A 139 -1.52 -16.32 9.44
C VAL A 139 -0.10 -15.80 9.62
N HIS A 140 0.14 -15.05 10.68
CA HIS A 140 1.39 -14.32 10.86
C HIS A 140 2.54 -15.17 11.40
N ASP A 141 2.22 -16.17 12.23
CA ASP A 141 3.20 -16.90 13.02
C ASP A 141 3.46 -18.30 12.47
N LEU A 142 4.70 -18.74 12.59
CA LEU A 142 5.11 -20.14 12.45
C LEU A 142 5.50 -20.72 13.83
N PRO A 143 5.27 -22.01 14.06
CA PRO A 143 5.54 -22.61 15.37
C PRO A 143 7.01 -22.48 15.78
N GLY A 144 7.25 -21.92 16.96
CA GLY A 144 8.59 -21.78 17.52
C GLY A 144 9.50 -20.77 16.80
N VAL A 145 8.96 -19.92 15.92
CA VAL A 145 9.77 -18.98 15.14
C VAL A 145 9.69 -17.57 15.75
N PHE A 146 10.86 -16.97 15.99
CA PHE A 146 11.01 -15.60 16.49
C PHE A 146 10.31 -15.31 17.82
N LEU A 147 10.26 -16.27 18.74
CA LEU A 147 9.56 -16.14 20.03
C LEU A 147 10.13 -15.03 20.92
N GLU A 148 11.42 -14.73 20.81
CA GLU A 148 12.09 -13.70 21.59
C GLU A 148 11.97 -12.29 20.98
N ASN A 149 11.45 -12.16 19.76
CA ASN A 149 11.28 -10.87 19.11
C ASN A 149 10.05 -10.14 19.65
N MET A 150 10.08 -8.81 19.60
CA MET A 150 8.92 -7.98 19.95
C MET A 150 7.67 -8.29 19.08
N GLN A 151 7.89 -8.76 17.86
CA GLN A 151 6.86 -9.32 16.98
C GLN A 151 7.28 -10.67 16.46
N THR A 152 6.45 -11.66 16.66
CA THR A 152 6.65 -13.04 16.21
C THR A 152 6.28 -13.26 14.74
N ALA A 153 5.67 -12.25 14.11
CA ALA A 153 5.20 -12.33 12.74
C ALA A 153 6.35 -12.59 11.75
N VAL A 154 6.29 -13.72 11.07
CA VAL A 154 7.31 -14.15 10.10
C VAL A 154 7.29 -13.28 8.84
N ASN A 155 6.12 -12.85 8.40
CA ASN A 155 5.95 -12.00 7.23
C ASN A 155 4.79 -11.01 7.42
N GLY A 156 5.02 -10.01 8.29
CA GLY A 156 4.06 -8.97 8.60
C GLY A 156 3.46 -8.27 7.37
N PRO A 157 4.26 -7.84 6.36
CA PRO A 157 3.77 -7.09 5.20
C PRO A 157 2.66 -7.77 4.37
N LEU A 158 2.45 -9.06 4.50
CA LEU A 158 1.41 -9.78 3.75
C LEU A 158 -0.01 -9.23 3.96
N TRP A 159 -0.27 -8.53 5.05
CA TRP A 159 -1.58 -7.94 5.34
C TRP A 159 -2.05 -6.96 4.27
N THR A 160 -1.15 -6.36 3.50
CA THR A 160 -1.49 -5.40 2.45
C THR A 160 -2.09 -6.03 1.21
N LEU A 161 -1.78 -7.32 0.93
CA LEU A 161 -2.21 -8.01 -0.29
C LEU A 161 -3.74 -8.21 -0.38
N PRO A 162 -4.45 -8.67 0.69
CA PRO A 162 -5.90 -8.71 0.68
C PRO A 162 -6.52 -7.33 0.41
N VAL A 163 -5.97 -6.27 1.02
CA VAL A 163 -6.44 -4.89 0.83
C VAL A 163 -6.23 -4.44 -0.62
N GLU A 164 -5.05 -4.72 -1.18
CA GLU A 164 -4.73 -4.41 -2.57
C GLU A 164 -5.69 -5.14 -3.53
N PHE A 165 -5.98 -6.41 -3.28
CA PHE A 165 -6.90 -7.20 -4.11
C PHE A 165 -8.34 -6.68 -4.02
N LEU A 166 -8.81 -6.29 -2.84
CA LEU A 166 -10.10 -5.63 -2.66
C LEU A 166 -10.17 -4.30 -3.41
N CYS A 167 -9.10 -3.51 -3.42
CA CYS A 167 -9.00 -2.29 -4.22
C CYS A 167 -9.11 -2.57 -5.73
N TYR A 168 -8.57 -3.70 -6.22
CA TYR A 168 -8.75 -4.10 -7.61
C TYR A 168 -10.20 -4.43 -7.95
N ILE A 169 -10.89 -5.13 -7.05
CA ILE A 169 -12.33 -5.42 -7.20
C ILE A 169 -13.14 -4.11 -7.19
N ALA A 170 -12.85 -3.21 -6.24
CA ALA A 170 -13.51 -1.91 -6.15
C ALA A 170 -13.29 -1.07 -7.43
N CYS A 171 -12.07 -1.03 -7.96
CA CYS A 171 -11.78 -0.35 -9.23
C CYS A 171 -12.61 -0.90 -10.38
N TYR A 172 -12.72 -2.23 -10.49
CA TYR A 172 -13.54 -2.88 -11.52
C TYR A 172 -15.02 -2.53 -11.37
N ILE A 173 -15.57 -2.62 -10.16
CA ILE A 173 -16.97 -2.29 -9.88
C ILE A 173 -17.26 -0.82 -10.23
N MET A 174 -16.42 0.10 -9.75
CA MET A 174 -16.56 1.54 -10.04
C MET A 174 -16.50 1.83 -11.54
N TYR A 175 -15.58 1.16 -12.26
CA TYR A 175 -15.49 1.27 -13.72
C TYR A 175 -16.79 0.81 -14.40
N LYS A 176 -17.32 -0.37 -14.02
CA LYS A 176 -18.57 -0.92 -14.58
C LYS A 176 -19.81 -0.08 -14.30
N MET A 177 -19.82 0.61 -13.17
CA MET A 177 -20.87 1.56 -12.79
C MET A 177 -20.73 2.94 -13.45
N GLY A 178 -19.69 3.16 -14.27
CA GLY A 178 -19.38 4.47 -14.85
C GLY A 178 -18.95 5.53 -13.83
N LEU A 179 -18.58 5.11 -12.61
CA LEU A 179 -18.15 6.02 -11.54
C LEU A 179 -16.72 6.53 -11.73
N LEU A 180 -15.94 5.89 -12.63
CA LEU A 180 -14.60 6.34 -13.03
C LEU A 180 -14.61 7.14 -14.33
N ASP A 181 -15.78 7.49 -14.86
CA ASP A 181 -15.89 8.45 -15.94
C ASP A 181 -15.64 9.86 -15.41
N LYS A 182 -14.93 10.69 -16.15
CA LYS A 182 -14.56 12.06 -15.75
C LYS A 182 -15.75 12.91 -15.26
N LYS A 183 -16.94 12.70 -15.84
CA LYS A 183 -18.18 13.39 -15.45
C LYS A 183 -18.70 12.97 -14.07
N ASN A 184 -18.55 11.69 -13.72
CA ASN A 184 -19.15 11.07 -12.54
C ASN A 184 -18.19 10.98 -11.35
N ALA A 185 -16.89 10.87 -11.61
CA ALA A 185 -15.88 10.62 -10.57
C ALA A 185 -15.90 11.66 -9.43
N LYS A 186 -16.19 12.93 -9.73
CA LYS A 186 -16.31 13.98 -8.70
C LYS A 186 -17.39 13.69 -7.65
N TYR A 187 -18.47 13.01 -8.03
CA TYR A 187 -19.55 12.67 -7.10
C TYR A 187 -19.22 11.51 -6.16
N THR A 188 -18.17 10.74 -6.46
CA THR A 188 -17.71 9.64 -5.60
C THR A 188 -16.84 10.12 -4.43
N VAL A 189 -16.33 11.35 -4.48
CA VAL A 189 -15.43 11.91 -3.45
C VAL A 189 -16.13 11.99 -2.09
N ILE A 190 -17.33 12.60 -2.06
CA ILE A 190 -18.08 12.79 -0.80
C ILE A 190 -18.44 11.43 -0.17
N PRO A 191 -19.06 10.47 -0.89
CA PRO A 191 -19.32 9.12 -0.35
C PRO A 191 -18.07 8.43 0.20
N VAL A 192 -16.93 8.49 -0.51
CA VAL A 192 -15.68 7.86 -0.05
C VAL A 192 -15.18 8.50 1.24
N VAL A 193 -15.21 9.84 1.33
CA VAL A 193 -14.81 10.56 2.56
C VAL A 193 -15.75 10.21 3.72
N VAL A 194 -17.05 10.18 3.49
CA VAL A 194 -18.05 9.80 4.51
C VAL A 194 -17.83 8.37 4.97
N ILE A 195 -17.66 7.43 4.05
CA ILE A 195 -17.38 6.03 4.37
C ILE A 195 -16.08 5.93 5.17
N TYR A 196 -15.01 6.66 4.77
CA TYR A 196 -13.75 6.68 5.51
C TYR A 196 -13.94 7.15 6.95
N ILE A 197 -14.64 8.27 7.18
CA ILE A 197 -14.87 8.85 8.52
C ILE A 197 -15.71 7.88 9.37
N ILE A 198 -16.80 7.34 8.81
CA ILE A 198 -17.68 6.40 9.51
C ILE A 198 -16.91 5.12 9.86
N SER A 199 -16.22 4.55 8.87
CA SER A 199 -15.43 3.33 9.06
C SER A 199 -14.31 3.53 10.09
N TYR A 200 -13.63 4.67 10.05
CA TYR A 200 -12.59 5.00 11.02
C TYR A 200 -13.13 5.05 12.47
N LYS A 201 -14.35 5.56 12.65
CA LYS A 201 -15.02 5.61 13.97
C LYS A 201 -15.55 4.24 14.41
N ILE A 202 -16.18 3.50 13.51
CA ILE A 202 -16.83 2.21 13.83
C ILE A 202 -15.78 1.07 13.87
N LEU A 203 -14.89 0.98 12.87
CA LEU A 203 -13.88 -0.05 12.75
C LEU A 203 -12.60 0.26 13.57
N GLY A 204 -12.56 1.40 14.24
CA GLY A 204 -11.48 1.76 15.17
C GLY A 204 -11.26 0.74 16.29
N VAL A 205 -12.24 -0.15 16.51
CA VAL A 205 -12.16 -1.30 17.43
C VAL A 205 -11.32 -2.45 16.85
N VAL A 206 -11.16 -2.53 15.51
CA VAL A 206 -10.38 -3.59 14.84
C VAL A 206 -9.13 -2.95 14.18
N PRO A 207 -7.95 -3.06 14.80
CA PRO A 207 -6.74 -2.35 14.36
C PRO A 207 -6.38 -2.61 12.88
N LEU A 208 -6.47 -3.85 12.43
CA LEU A 208 -6.15 -4.24 11.05
C LEU A 208 -7.03 -3.53 10.01
N LEU A 209 -8.34 -3.44 10.26
CA LEU A 209 -9.27 -2.75 9.36
C LEU A 209 -9.02 -1.24 9.34
N ARG A 210 -8.70 -0.66 10.49
CA ARG A 210 -8.33 0.75 10.60
C ARG A 210 -7.07 1.07 9.78
N GLU A 211 -6.04 0.23 9.87
CA GLU A 211 -4.80 0.41 9.09
C GLU A 211 -5.03 0.23 7.59
N ALA A 212 -5.98 -0.61 7.17
CA ALA A 212 -6.33 -0.84 5.77
C ALA A 212 -7.06 0.35 5.10
N LEU A 213 -7.77 1.18 5.87
CA LEU A 213 -8.56 2.28 5.33
C LEU A 213 -7.71 3.35 4.65
N ARG A 214 -6.59 3.75 5.28
CA ARG A 214 -5.71 4.79 4.71
C ARG A 214 -5.15 4.39 3.35
N PRO A 215 -4.51 3.22 3.18
CA PRO A 215 -4.04 2.79 1.86
C PRO A 215 -5.18 2.67 0.83
N ALA A 216 -6.34 2.14 1.22
CA ALA A 216 -7.48 2.03 0.30
C ALA A 216 -7.95 3.40 -0.22
N VAL A 217 -8.01 4.43 0.62
CA VAL A 217 -8.33 5.79 0.18
C VAL A 217 -7.21 6.38 -0.68
N LEU A 218 -5.94 6.13 -0.37
CA LEU A 218 -4.83 6.57 -1.22
C LEU A 218 -4.85 5.89 -2.60
N PHE A 219 -5.25 4.62 -2.66
CA PHE A 219 -5.50 3.94 -3.92
C PHE A 219 -6.62 4.62 -4.70
N TYR A 220 -7.74 4.94 -4.05
CA TYR A 220 -8.82 5.69 -4.67
C TYR A 220 -8.36 7.06 -5.18
N VAL A 221 -7.59 7.82 -4.40
CA VAL A 221 -7.00 9.09 -4.85
C VAL A 221 -6.11 8.88 -6.09
N GLY A 222 -5.30 7.82 -6.10
CA GLY A 222 -4.53 7.42 -7.28
C GLY A 222 -5.40 7.17 -8.52
N MET A 223 -6.58 6.52 -8.36
CA MET A 223 -7.54 6.36 -9.46
C MET A 223 -8.05 7.72 -9.96
N LEU A 224 -8.38 8.66 -9.06
CA LEU A 224 -8.79 10.01 -9.45
C LEU A 224 -7.71 10.76 -10.22
N TYR A 225 -6.43 10.62 -9.82
CA TYR A 225 -5.32 11.18 -10.58
C TYR A 225 -5.26 10.64 -12.02
N TYR A 226 -5.59 9.37 -12.23
CA TYR A 226 -5.71 8.83 -13.59
C TYR A 226 -6.93 9.39 -14.34
N VAL A 227 -8.09 9.47 -13.68
CA VAL A 227 -9.33 9.99 -14.31
C VAL A 227 -9.17 11.43 -14.76
N TYR A 228 -8.56 12.28 -13.91
CA TYR A 228 -8.35 13.71 -14.16
C TYR A 228 -6.95 14.06 -14.72
N ARG A 229 -6.20 13.08 -15.23
CA ARG A 229 -4.82 13.25 -15.69
C ARG A 229 -4.64 14.32 -16.77
N GLU A 230 -5.69 14.62 -17.54
CA GLU A 230 -5.69 15.66 -18.58
C GLU A 230 -5.79 17.07 -17.97
N ASP A 231 -6.36 17.20 -16.79
CA ASP A 231 -6.57 18.48 -16.12
C ASP A 231 -5.48 18.79 -15.09
N ILE A 232 -4.77 17.75 -14.63
CA ILE A 232 -3.73 17.89 -13.60
C ILE A 232 -2.43 18.33 -14.25
N VAL A 233 -1.92 19.47 -13.81
CA VAL A 233 -0.61 19.99 -14.22
C VAL A 233 0.39 19.73 -13.09
N ILE A 234 1.52 19.13 -13.45
CA ILE A 234 2.66 18.92 -12.56
C ILE A 234 3.67 20.03 -12.82
N ASP A 235 3.89 20.87 -11.83
CA ASP A 235 4.81 22.00 -11.89
C ASP A 235 5.59 22.17 -10.58
N LEU A 236 6.64 22.97 -10.62
CA LEU A 236 7.46 23.24 -9.44
C LEU A 236 6.67 23.92 -8.32
N LYS A 237 5.70 24.78 -8.66
CA LYS A 237 4.85 25.48 -7.68
C LYS A 237 4.01 24.49 -6.89
N GLY A 238 3.37 23.53 -7.55
CA GLY A 238 2.61 22.47 -6.88
C GLY A 238 3.49 21.57 -6.01
N VAL A 239 4.70 21.23 -6.48
CA VAL A 239 5.68 20.48 -5.68
C VAL A 239 6.04 21.25 -4.41
N LEU A 240 6.34 22.56 -4.52
CA LEU A 240 6.67 23.38 -3.37
C LEU A 240 5.50 23.51 -2.40
N ILE A 241 4.26 23.75 -2.89
CA ILE A 241 3.06 23.83 -2.04
C ILE A 241 2.86 22.50 -1.29
N CYS A 242 2.93 21.35 -1.98
CA CYS A 242 2.78 20.05 -1.35
C CYS A 242 3.89 19.74 -0.35
N SER A 243 5.13 20.14 -0.62
CA SER A 243 6.26 19.98 0.30
C SER A 243 6.09 20.86 1.55
N VAL A 244 5.67 22.10 1.40
CA VAL A 244 5.36 23.00 2.52
C VAL A 244 4.19 22.44 3.34
N LEU A 245 3.13 21.96 2.71
CA LEU A 245 2.01 21.31 3.39
C LEU A 245 2.46 20.11 4.21
N ALA A 246 3.33 19.26 3.65
CA ALA A 246 3.91 18.13 4.37
C ALA A 246 4.70 18.58 5.60
N MET A 247 5.57 19.60 5.46
CA MET A 247 6.38 20.14 6.57
C MET A 247 5.51 20.77 7.67
N ILE A 248 4.51 21.56 7.31
CA ILE A 248 3.63 22.21 8.29
C ILE A 248 2.73 21.19 8.99
N SER A 249 2.39 20.08 8.32
CA SER A 249 1.55 19.03 8.88
C SER A 249 2.18 18.32 10.08
N VAL A 250 3.51 18.32 10.20
CA VAL A 250 4.23 17.67 11.31
C VAL A 250 3.96 18.38 12.64
N PRO A 251 4.30 19.68 12.82
CA PRO A 251 4.08 20.37 14.09
C PRO A 251 2.59 20.54 14.44
N LEU A 252 1.71 20.53 13.46
CA LEU A 252 0.26 20.62 13.68
C LEU A 252 -0.38 19.25 14.00
N HIS A 253 0.38 18.15 13.95
CA HIS A 253 -0.12 16.78 14.18
C HIS A 253 -1.28 16.35 13.25
N ILE A 254 -1.33 16.87 12.01
CA ILE A 254 -2.39 16.60 11.02
C ILE A 254 -1.91 15.79 9.82
N MET A 255 -0.66 15.29 9.81
CA MET A 255 -0.07 14.57 8.67
C MET A 255 -0.91 13.36 8.25
N ARG A 256 -1.57 12.67 9.19
CA ARG A 256 -2.45 11.54 8.89
C ARG A 256 -3.65 11.90 8.00
N ILE A 257 -4.04 13.17 7.98
CA ILE A 257 -5.14 13.68 7.15
C ILE A 257 -4.58 14.33 5.88
N THR A 258 -3.55 15.16 6.01
CA THR A 258 -2.99 15.92 4.89
C THR A 258 -2.23 15.05 3.89
N ILE A 259 -1.80 13.84 4.29
CA ILE A 259 -1.11 12.89 3.40
C ILE A 259 -1.92 12.56 2.13
N PHE A 260 -3.24 12.56 2.20
CA PHE A 260 -4.10 12.34 1.04
C PHE A 260 -4.03 13.46 -0.01
N LEU A 261 -3.57 14.65 0.40
CA LEU A 261 -3.45 15.83 -0.46
C LEU A 261 -2.06 15.93 -1.08
N PHE A 262 -1.02 15.90 -0.25
CA PHE A 262 0.33 16.16 -0.75
C PHE A 262 1.03 14.94 -1.36
N LEU A 263 0.85 13.74 -0.76
CA LEU A 263 1.60 12.56 -1.20
C LEU A 263 1.28 12.16 -2.65
N PRO A 264 0.00 12.08 -3.08
CA PRO A 264 -0.28 11.69 -4.47
C PRO A 264 0.34 12.64 -5.49
N TYR A 265 0.30 13.95 -5.24
CA TYR A 265 0.91 14.93 -6.15
C TYR A 265 2.42 14.78 -6.21
N LEU A 266 3.10 14.70 -5.05
CA LEU A 266 4.55 14.51 -4.98
C LEU A 266 4.98 13.21 -5.65
N MET A 267 4.22 12.13 -5.46
CA MET A 267 4.51 10.85 -6.11
C MET A 267 4.39 10.93 -7.63
N MET A 268 3.35 11.58 -8.16
CA MET A 268 3.23 11.77 -9.62
C MET A 268 4.38 12.64 -10.17
N ALA A 269 4.76 13.68 -9.44
CA ALA A 269 5.87 14.56 -9.83
C ALA A 269 7.24 13.86 -9.84
N LEU A 270 7.47 12.93 -8.92
CA LEU A 270 8.75 12.20 -8.81
C LEU A 270 8.80 10.97 -9.71
N GLY A 271 7.65 10.35 -9.96
CA GLY A 271 7.56 9.06 -10.63
C GLY A 271 7.37 9.12 -12.13
N LEU A 272 6.77 10.15 -12.62
CA LEU A 272 6.43 10.32 -14.05
C LEU A 272 7.25 11.41 -14.68
#